data_6c3f4af1f04fd27f51680a4a7419c32d
#
_entry.id   6c3f4af1f04fd27f51680a4a7419c32d
#
_cell.length_a   1.000
_cell.length_b   1.000
_cell.length_c   1.000
_cell.angle_alpha   90.00
_cell.angle_beta   90.00
_cell.angle_gamma   90.00
#
_symmetry.space_group_name_H-M   'P 1'
#
loop_
_entity.id
_entity.type
_entity.pdbx_description
1 polymer ?
#
loop_
_entity_poly.entity_id
_entity_poly.type
_entity_poly.pdbx_seq_one_letter_code
_entity_poly.pdbx_strand_id
1 'polypeptide(L)'
;MRGLKPLFAVAVAAMTIGGAEAQDARKTPYFASISAVQALMRTGPGRNYPATWLYQRADLPVKVVETYPDWRKVQDPGGETGWMLQRLLSDTRTAIVTAGEPAPMHASADAGSRIAFLAESGVVGRISRCDAGWCQFDVGGRKGHIRTERLWGVDPRETVD
;
A
#
# COMPACT_ATOMS: atom_id res chain seq x y z
N MET A 1 -69.90 -38.02 -14.41
CA MET A 1 -69.26 -36.69 -14.66
C MET A 1 -68.21 -36.50 -13.61
N ARG A 2 -66.94 -36.66 -13.97
CA ARG A 2 -65.81 -36.63 -13.06
C ARG A 2 -65.15 -35.17 -13.10
N GLY A 3 -65.24 -34.46 -11.99
CA GLY A 3 -64.64 -33.14 -11.85
C GLY A 3 -63.12 -33.21 -11.63
N LEU A 4 -62.42 -32.63 -12.54
CA LEU A 4 -60.93 -32.52 -12.50
C LEU A 4 -60.59 -31.32 -11.61
N LYS A 5 -59.83 -31.52 -10.51
CA LYS A 5 -59.33 -30.50 -9.64
C LYS A 5 -57.97 -29.99 -10.19
N PRO A 6 -57.74 -28.66 -10.31
CA PRO A 6 -56.43 -28.19 -10.68
C PRO A 6 -55.49 -28.22 -9.48
N LEU A 7 -54.30 -28.83 -9.69
CA LEU A 7 -53.15 -28.75 -8.79
C LEU A 7 -52.45 -27.39 -8.99
N PHE A 8 -52.46 -26.55 -7.94
CA PHE A 8 -51.64 -25.37 -7.87
C PHE A 8 -50.21 -25.79 -7.51
N ALA A 9 -49.29 -25.66 -8.45
CA ALA A 9 -47.87 -25.83 -8.19
C ALA A 9 -47.34 -24.51 -7.56
N VAL A 10 -46.92 -24.58 -6.31
CA VAL A 10 -46.24 -23.50 -5.63
C VAL A 10 -44.78 -23.54 -6.05
N ALA A 11 -44.37 -22.59 -6.87
CA ALA A 11 -42.97 -22.40 -7.22
C ALA A 11 -42.25 -21.71 -6.03
N VAL A 12 -41.42 -22.46 -5.33
CA VAL A 12 -40.50 -21.90 -4.32
C VAL A 12 -39.33 -21.28 -5.07
N ALA A 13 -39.29 -19.92 -5.10
CA ALA A 13 -38.15 -19.18 -5.59
C ALA A 13 -37.02 -19.30 -4.55
N ALA A 14 -35.97 -20.03 -4.85
CA ALA A 14 -34.77 -20.09 -4.08
C ALA A 14 -34.02 -18.73 -4.25
N MET A 15 -34.07 -17.86 -3.25
CA MET A 15 -33.21 -16.69 -3.16
C MET A 15 -31.76 -17.17 -2.94
N THR A 16 -30.96 -17.13 -3.98
CA THR A 16 -29.50 -17.24 -3.85
C THR A 16 -29.00 -15.99 -3.13
N ILE A 17 -28.63 -16.16 -1.87
CA ILE A 17 -27.88 -15.14 -1.12
C ILE A 17 -26.53 -15.09 -1.81
N GLY A 18 -26.31 -14.04 -2.63
CA GLY A 18 -25.00 -13.74 -3.19
C GLY A 18 -24.02 -13.57 -2.03
N GLY A 19 -23.09 -14.51 -1.90
CA GLY A 19 -21.99 -14.39 -0.97
C GLY A 19 -21.24 -13.10 -1.30
N ALA A 20 -21.12 -12.19 -0.33
CA ALA A 20 -20.17 -11.09 -0.43
C ALA A 20 -18.81 -11.74 -0.67
N GLU A 21 -18.23 -11.52 -1.85
CA GLU A 21 -16.87 -11.93 -2.14
C GLU A 21 -15.99 -11.32 -1.06
N ALA A 22 -15.40 -12.18 -0.24
CA ALA A 22 -14.36 -11.76 0.68
C ALA A 22 -13.27 -11.12 -0.17
N GLN A 23 -13.13 -9.78 -0.10
CA GLN A 23 -12.02 -9.09 -0.70
C GLN A 23 -10.76 -9.80 -0.25
N ASP A 24 -9.99 -10.29 -1.20
CA ASP A 24 -8.76 -11.04 -0.98
C ASP A 24 -7.87 -10.24 -0.03
N ALA A 25 -7.92 -10.61 1.25
CA ALA A 25 -7.23 -9.87 2.29
C ALA A 25 -5.74 -10.14 2.09
N ARG A 26 -5.06 -9.18 1.43
CA ARG A 26 -3.61 -9.25 1.21
C ARG A 26 -2.92 -9.64 2.52
N LYS A 27 -2.09 -10.69 2.47
CA LYS A 27 -1.36 -11.19 3.63
C LYS A 27 -0.43 -10.10 4.17
N THR A 28 -0.58 -9.78 5.45
CA THR A 28 0.30 -8.84 6.15
C THR A 28 1.61 -9.53 6.58
N PRO A 29 2.73 -8.78 6.67
CA PRO A 29 2.84 -7.35 6.35
C PRO A 29 3.01 -7.09 4.85
N TYR A 30 2.60 -5.89 4.40
CA TYR A 30 2.84 -5.42 3.03
C TYR A 30 2.99 -3.90 3.00
N PHE A 31 3.63 -3.36 1.95
CA PHE A 31 3.75 -1.92 1.76
C PHE A 31 2.59 -1.35 0.94
N ALA A 32 2.18 -0.15 1.32
CA ALA A 32 1.21 0.70 0.65
C ALA A 32 1.69 2.16 0.70
N SER A 33 0.95 3.07 0.12
CA SER A 33 1.21 4.51 0.24
C SER A 33 -0.03 5.27 0.69
N ILE A 34 0.15 6.41 1.33
CA ILE A 34 -0.93 7.34 1.65
C ILE A 34 -1.36 8.03 0.37
N SER A 35 -2.63 7.84 -0.06
CA SER A 35 -3.18 8.48 -1.26
C SER A 35 -3.77 9.86 -1.00
N ALA A 36 -4.18 10.12 0.24
CA ALA A 36 -4.83 11.37 0.62
C ALA A 36 -3.79 12.47 0.92
N VAL A 37 -4.15 13.72 0.63
CA VAL A 37 -3.34 14.89 1.01
C VAL A 37 -3.24 15.04 2.53
N GLN A 38 -4.30 14.59 3.24
CA GLN A 38 -4.35 14.55 4.70
C GLN A 38 -4.85 13.19 5.16
N ALA A 39 -4.14 12.55 6.07
CA ALA A 39 -4.51 11.27 6.65
C ALA A 39 -4.27 11.26 8.16
N LEU A 40 -5.32 10.92 8.92
CA LEU A 40 -5.23 10.76 10.37
C LEU A 40 -4.86 9.32 10.72
N MET A 41 -3.86 9.17 11.55
CA MET A 41 -3.55 7.93 12.26
C MET A 41 -4.15 7.99 13.67
N ARG A 42 -4.71 6.87 14.14
CA ARG A 42 -5.45 6.78 15.41
C ARG A 42 -4.92 5.63 16.27
N THR A 43 -5.25 5.67 17.55
CA THR A 43 -4.86 4.62 18.51
C THR A 43 -5.61 3.29 18.30
N GLY A 44 -6.75 3.30 17.60
CA GLY A 44 -7.55 2.10 17.35
C GLY A 44 -8.36 2.18 16.04
N PRO A 45 -8.96 1.04 15.62
CA PRO A 45 -9.68 0.92 14.35
C PRO A 45 -11.11 1.49 14.44
N GLY A 46 -11.23 2.81 14.59
CA GLY A 46 -12.51 3.50 14.67
C GLY A 46 -12.35 5.00 14.76
N ARG A 47 -13.38 5.74 14.32
CA ARG A 47 -13.37 7.20 14.34
C ARG A 47 -13.45 7.80 15.74
N ASN A 48 -13.93 7.03 16.72
CA ASN A 48 -14.01 7.38 18.13
C ASN A 48 -12.67 7.26 18.88
N TYR A 49 -11.67 6.61 18.28
CA TYR A 49 -10.33 6.55 18.86
C TYR A 49 -9.58 7.87 18.64
N PRO A 50 -8.78 8.32 19.62
CA PRO A 50 -7.97 9.53 19.49
C PRO A 50 -7.04 9.47 18.28
N ALA A 51 -6.89 10.61 17.61
CA ALA A 51 -5.87 10.78 16.58
C ALA A 51 -4.52 11.03 17.25
N THR A 52 -3.48 10.35 16.78
CA THR A 52 -2.08 10.50 17.23
C THR A 52 -1.26 11.36 16.28
N TRP A 53 -1.49 11.19 14.97
CA TRP A 53 -0.77 11.90 13.92
C TRP A 53 -1.68 12.38 12.80
N LEU A 54 -1.33 13.51 12.21
CA LEU A 54 -1.88 14.01 10.95
C LEU A 54 -0.77 14.05 9.90
N TYR A 55 -0.83 13.14 8.93
CA TYR A 55 0.03 13.18 7.76
C TYR A 55 -0.52 14.17 6.75
N GLN A 56 0.32 15.07 6.28
CA GLN A 56 0.00 16.11 5.29
C GLN A 56 0.80 15.95 4.01
N ARG A 57 1.11 14.70 3.67
CA ARG A 57 1.91 14.35 2.51
C ARG A 57 1.33 13.11 1.83
N ALA A 58 0.88 13.27 0.60
CA ALA A 58 0.54 12.13 -0.25
C ALA A 58 1.81 11.36 -0.66
N ASP A 59 1.61 10.13 -1.13
CA ASP A 59 2.64 9.20 -1.58
C ASP A 59 3.63 8.74 -0.48
N LEU A 60 3.45 9.12 0.78
CA LEU A 60 4.28 8.61 1.87
C LEU A 60 4.10 7.09 1.98
N PRO A 61 5.19 6.30 1.93
CA PRO A 61 5.10 4.85 2.13
C PRO A 61 4.71 4.52 3.56
N VAL A 62 3.91 3.47 3.73
CA VAL A 62 3.55 2.88 5.02
C VAL A 62 3.60 1.35 4.92
N LYS A 63 3.92 0.68 6.03
CA LYS A 63 3.85 -0.77 6.13
C LYS A 63 2.57 -1.17 6.84
N VAL A 64 1.67 -1.86 6.15
CA VAL A 64 0.46 -2.41 6.75
C VAL A 64 0.83 -3.69 7.49
N VAL A 65 0.59 -3.69 8.79
CA VAL A 65 0.99 -4.79 9.69
C VAL A 65 -0.20 -5.59 10.21
N GLU A 66 -1.41 -5.00 10.16
CA GLU A 66 -2.65 -5.64 10.60
C GLU A 66 -3.83 -5.08 9.82
N THR A 67 -4.87 -5.89 9.63
CA THR A 67 -6.10 -5.50 8.92
C THR A 67 -7.33 -5.65 9.80
N TYR A 68 -8.26 -4.70 9.67
CA TYR A 68 -9.59 -4.72 10.28
C TYR A 68 -10.57 -4.18 9.23
N PRO A 69 -11.87 -4.47 9.22
CA PRO A 69 -12.73 -4.24 8.04
C PRO A 69 -12.41 -2.99 7.21
N ASP A 70 -12.57 -1.79 7.75
CA ASP A 70 -12.30 -0.54 7.03
C ASP A 70 -10.98 0.12 7.44
N TRP A 71 -10.16 -0.56 8.26
CA TRP A 71 -8.97 0.00 8.86
C TRP A 71 -7.73 -0.85 8.59
N ARG A 72 -6.61 -0.18 8.54
CA ARG A 72 -5.29 -0.79 8.45
C ARG A 72 -4.41 -0.25 9.58
N LYS A 73 -3.80 -1.16 10.35
CA LYS A 73 -2.74 -0.76 11.26
C LYS A 73 -1.49 -0.59 10.43
N VAL A 74 -0.96 0.60 10.46
CA VAL A 74 0.20 0.98 9.64
C VAL A 74 1.37 1.35 10.54
N GLN A 75 2.57 1.11 10.03
CA GLN A 75 3.82 1.64 10.55
C GLN A 75 4.39 2.62 9.53
N ASP A 76 4.80 3.78 9.98
CA ASP A 76 5.45 4.78 9.14
C ASP A 76 6.98 4.60 9.09
N PRO A 77 7.69 5.36 8.24
CA PRO A 77 9.15 5.30 8.16
C PRO A 77 9.89 5.66 9.45
N GLY A 78 9.26 6.42 10.35
CA GLY A 78 9.79 6.76 11.67
C GLY A 78 9.61 5.68 12.73
N GLY A 79 8.85 4.62 12.40
CA GLY A 79 8.52 3.54 13.32
C GLY A 79 7.23 3.74 14.11
N GLU A 80 6.55 4.88 13.94
CA GLU A 80 5.26 5.12 14.57
C GLU A 80 4.19 4.18 14.02
N THR A 81 3.33 3.68 14.91
CA THR A 81 2.27 2.75 14.55
C THR A 81 0.90 3.24 14.97
N GLY A 82 -0.10 2.96 14.16
CA GLY A 82 -1.50 3.26 14.47
C GLY A 82 -2.44 2.86 13.35
N TRP A 83 -3.70 3.20 13.49
CA TRP A 83 -4.77 2.79 12.59
C TRP A 83 -5.16 3.91 11.64
N MET A 84 -5.25 3.58 10.37
CA MET A 84 -5.65 4.49 9.30
C MET A 84 -6.79 3.86 8.49
N LEU A 85 -7.72 4.68 8.00
CA LEU A 85 -8.79 4.20 7.11
C LEU A 85 -8.19 3.65 5.83
N GLN A 86 -8.60 2.44 5.43
CA GLN A 86 -8.13 1.78 4.20
C GLN A 86 -8.25 2.68 2.97
N ARG A 87 -9.34 3.42 2.84
CA ARG A 87 -9.61 4.31 1.70
C ARG A 87 -8.63 5.49 1.55
N LEU A 88 -7.80 5.74 2.58
CA LEU A 88 -6.73 6.75 2.55
C LEU A 88 -5.40 6.16 2.05
N LEU A 89 -5.38 4.87 1.78
CA LEU A 89 -4.22 4.13 1.27
C LEU A 89 -4.40 3.75 -0.19
N SER A 90 -3.28 3.60 -0.87
CA SER A 90 -3.17 3.16 -2.26
C SER A 90 -2.18 2.01 -2.36
N ASP A 91 -2.39 1.13 -3.33
CA ASP A 91 -1.45 0.08 -3.71
C ASP A 91 -0.26 0.60 -4.55
N THR A 92 -0.27 1.89 -4.90
CA THR A 92 0.89 2.51 -5.55
C THR A 92 2.12 2.32 -4.68
N ARG A 93 3.14 1.69 -5.24
CA ARG A 93 4.37 1.42 -4.52
C ARG A 93 5.24 2.67 -4.51
N THR A 94 5.50 3.16 -3.31
CA THR A 94 6.42 4.26 -3.06
C THR A 94 7.47 3.86 -2.04
N ALA A 95 8.56 4.60 -2.02
CA ALA A 95 9.60 4.45 -1.02
C ALA A 95 10.15 5.83 -0.63
N ILE A 96 10.80 5.89 0.51
CA ILE A 96 11.48 7.09 1.00
C ILE A 96 12.97 6.79 1.15
N VAL A 97 13.81 7.72 0.72
CA VAL A 97 15.26 7.62 0.92
C VAL A 97 15.57 7.69 2.42
N THR A 98 16.27 6.68 2.93
CA THR A 98 16.62 6.59 4.36
C THR A 98 17.59 7.71 4.78
N ALA A 99 17.65 7.95 6.09
CA ALA A 99 18.57 8.94 6.66
C ALA A 99 20.04 8.62 6.33
N GLY A 100 20.86 9.66 6.21
CA GLY A 100 22.28 9.57 5.91
C GLY A 100 22.69 10.44 4.73
N GLU A 101 23.80 10.09 4.12
CA GLU A 101 24.30 10.75 2.91
C GLU A 101 23.31 10.66 1.76
N PRO A 102 23.28 11.65 0.84
CA PRO A 102 22.43 11.60 -0.35
C PRO A 102 22.66 10.29 -1.14
N ALA A 103 21.58 9.66 -1.54
CA ALA A 103 21.62 8.38 -2.23
C ALA A 103 21.93 8.57 -3.73
N PRO A 104 22.94 7.87 -4.28
CA PRO A 104 23.23 7.94 -5.70
C PRO A 104 22.11 7.28 -6.52
N MET A 105 21.63 8.03 -7.50
CA MET A 105 20.69 7.56 -8.52
C MET A 105 21.46 7.20 -9.76
N HIS A 106 21.58 5.91 -10.02
CA HIS A 106 22.34 5.35 -11.13
C HIS A 106 21.56 5.34 -12.46
N ALA A 107 22.26 5.41 -13.58
CA ALA A 107 21.65 5.34 -14.90
C ALA A 107 21.11 3.93 -15.22
N SER A 108 21.70 2.90 -14.62
CA SER A 108 21.25 1.51 -14.71
C SER A 108 21.40 0.81 -13.35
N ALA A 109 20.84 -0.38 -13.18
CA ALA A 109 20.93 -1.20 -11.97
C ALA A 109 22.33 -1.84 -11.80
N ASP A 110 23.33 -0.99 -11.82
CA ASP A 110 24.77 -1.36 -11.70
C ASP A 110 25.53 -0.27 -10.95
N ALA A 111 26.29 -0.67 -9.92
CA ALA A 111 27.06 0.25 -9.08
C ALA A 111 28.20 0.96 -9.86
N GLY A 112 28.69 0.37 -10.94
CA GLY A 112 29.69 0.99 -11.82
C GLY A 112 29.08 1.95 -12.85
N SER A 113 27.76 2.01 -12.97
CA SER A 113 27.13 2.90 -13.95
C SER A 113 27.16 4.37 -13.48
N ARG A 114 27.05 5.27 -14.45
CA ARG A 114 27.07 6.72 -14.19
C ARG A 114 25.97 7.11 -13.19
N ILE A 115 26.33 7.96 -12.22
CA ILE A 115 25.38 8.63 -11.32
C ILE A 115 24.67 9.74 -12.12
N ALA A 116 23.36 9.62 -12.25
CA ALA A 116 22.53 10.58 -12.95
C ALA A 116 22.22 11.82 -12.08
N PHE A 117 21.96 11.60 -10.79
CA PHE A 117 21.73 12.62 -9.77
C PHE A 117 21.82 12.00 -8.37
N LEU A 118 21.75 12.84 -7.35
CA LEU A 118 21.69 12.43 -5.95
C LEU A 118 20.25 12.68 -5.43
N ALA A 119 19.74 11.76 -4.63
CA ALA A 119 18.47 11.91 -3.93
C ALA A 119 18.72 12.11 -2.44
N GLU A 120 18.27 13.23 -1.91
CA GLU A 120 18.42 13.58 -0.50
C GLU A 120 17.63 12.64 0.41
N SER A 121 18.07 12.51 1.66
CA SER A 121 17.32 11.83 2.71
C SER A 121 15.91 12.43 2.85
N GLY A 122 14.90 11.55 3.03
CA GLY A 122 13.50 11.95 3.13
C GLY A 122 12.80 12.22 1.79
N VAL A 123 13.51 12.11 0.67
CA VAL A 123 12.87 12.16 -0.66
C VAL A 123 11.99 10.95 -0.85
N VAL A 124 10.73 11.19 -1.22
CA VAL A 124 9.77 10.14 -1.58
C VAL A 124 9.63 10.08 -3.08
N GLY A 125 9.62 8.86 -3.61
CA GLY A 125 9.38 8.59 -5.02
C GLY A 125 8.63 7.29 -5.23
N ARG A 126 8.17 7.07 -6.45
CA ARG A 126 7.55 5.82 -6.86
C ARG A 126 8.62 4.80 -7.20
N ILE A 127 8.40 3.56 -6.76
CA ILE A 127 9.26 2.44 -7.13
C ILE A 127 8.57 1.54 -8.14
N SER A 128 9.35 1.01 -9.06
CA SER A 128 8.95 -0.03 -10.00
C SER A 128 10.17 -0.89 -10.33
N ARG A 129 9.93 -2.11 -10.83
CA ARG A 129 10.98 -3.02 -11.28
C ARG A 129 12.10 -3.19 -10.25
N CYS A 130 11.71 -3.57 -9.02
CA CYS A 130 12.69 -3.92 -8.02
C CYS A 130 13.14 -5.37 -8.23
N ASP A 131 14.44 -5.57 -8.38
CA ASP A 131 15.07 -6.88 -8.50
C ASP A 131 16.54 -6.83 -8.10
N ALA A 132 17.08 -7.93 -7.59
CA ALA A 132 18.48 -8.10 -7.22
C ALA A 132 19.08 -6.96 -6.38
N GLY A 133 18.26 -6.35 -5.49
CA GLY A 133 18.69 -5.28 -4.60
C GLY A 133 18.72 -3.89 -5.24
N TRP A 134 18.08 -3.72 -6.39
CA TRP A 134 17.90 -2.45 -7.07
C TRP A 134 16.43 -2.17 -7.34
N CYS A 135 16.03 -0.90 -7.31
CA CYS A 135 14.73 -0.44 -7.78
C CYS A 135 14.88 0.68 -8.80
N GLN A 136 14.01 0.71 -9.79
CA GLN A 136 13.77 1.94 -10.53
C GLN A 136 12.97 2.89 -9.63
N PHE A 137 13.48 4.10 -9.43
CA PHE A 137 12.93 5.10 -8.53
C PHE A 137 12.64 6.38 -9.30
N ASP A 138 11.40 6.85 -9.21
CA ASP A 138 10.91 8.04 -9.92
C ASP A 138 10.56 9.12 -8.90
N VAL A 139 11.28 10.22 -8.96
CA VAL A 139 11.08 11.41 -8.13
C VAL A 139 10.56 12.54 -9.02
N GLY A 140 9.24 12.69 -9.09
CA GLY A 140 8.63 13.77 -9.85
C GLY A 140 8.96 13.77 -11.36
N GLY A 141 9.07 12.58 -11.96
CA GLY A 141 9.40 12.39 -13.37
C GLY A 141 10.91 12.18 -13.63
N ARG A 142 11.77 12.40 -12.65
CA ARG A 142 13.21 12.09 -12.75
C ARG A 142 13.46 10.66 -12.31
N LYS A 143 13.86 9.81 -13.23
CA LYS A 143 14.07 8.37 -13.00
C LYS A 143 15.55 8.03 -12.89
N GLY A 144 15.83 7.05 -12.03
CA GLY A 144 17.13 6.43 -11.90
C GLY A 144 17.00 5.09 -11.18
N HIS A 145 18.12 4.41 -10.99
CA HIS A 145 18.19 3.16 -10.23
C HIS A 145 18.86 3.43 -8.89
N ILE A 146 18.24 2.91 -7.82
CA ILE A 146 18.72 3.06 -6.45
C ILE A 146 18.82 1.70 -5.77
N ARG A 147 19.76 1.54 -4.88
CA ARG A 147 19.87 0.36 -4.02
C ARG A 147 18.70 0.28 -3.05
N THR A 148 18.10 -0.90 -2.90
CA THR A 148 16.99 -1.14 -1.94
C THR A 148 17.39 -0.83 -0.50
N GLU A 149 18.66 -1.03 -0.12
CA GLU A 149 19.20 -0.71 1.20
C GLU A 149 19.17 0.79 1.55
N ARG A 150 19.02 1.66 0.54
CA ARG A 150 18.88 3.12 0.70
C ARG A 150 17.43 3.57 0.76
N LEU A 151 16.49 2.62 0.76
CA LEU A 151 15.05 2.88 0.73
C LEU A 151 14.35 2.24 1.93
N TRP A 152 13.36 2.94 2.45
CA TRP A 152 12.30 2.35 3.25
C TRP A 152 11.01 2.34 2.41
N GLY A 153 10.26 1.26 2.40
CA GLY A 153 9.07 1.06 1.56
C GLY A 153 9.20 -0.13 0.60
N VAL A 154 10.31 -0.84 0.68
CA VAL A 154 10.60 -2.07 -0.07
C VAL A 154 11.43 -3.01 0.79
N ASP A 155 11.16 -4.30 0.72
CA ASP A 155 12.01 -5.29 1.37
C ASP A 155 13.26 -5.59 0.49
N PRO A 156 14.44 -5.84 1.08
CA PRO A 156 15.70 -5.95 0.33
C PRO A 156 15.72 -6.99 -0.79
N ARG A 157 14.87 -7.99 -0.71
CA ARG A 157 14.75 -9.10 -1.69
C ARG A 157 13.38 -9.13 -2.37
N GLU A 158 12.60 -8.07 -2.20
CA GLU A 158 11.29 -7.98 -2.84
C GLU A 158 11.44 -7.74 -4.34
N THR A 159 10.66 -8.49 -5.13
CA THR A 159 10.47 -8.20 -6.55
C THR A 159 9.21 -7.38 -6.70
N VAL A 160 9.32 -6.27 -7.41
CA VAL A 160 8.21 -5.38 -7.77
C VAL A 160 8.22 -5.23 -9.27
N ASP A 161 7.10 -5.51 -9.92
CA ASP A 161 6.90 -5.37 -11.37
C ASP A 161 6.44 -3.96 -11.77
#